data_5ed9012606b6dea31be96c94ca4f5570
#
_entry.id   5ed9012606b6dea31be96c94ca4f5570
#
_cell.length_a   1.000
_cell.length_b   1.000
_cell.length_c   1.000
_cell.angle_alpha   90.00
_cell.angle_beta   90.00
_cell.angle_gamma   90.00
#
_symmetry.space_group_name_H-M   'P 1'
#
loop_
_entity.id
_entity.type
_entity.pdbx_description
1 polymer ?
#
loop_
_entity_poly.entity_id
_entity_poly.type
_entity_poly.pdbx_seq_one_letter_code
_entity_poly.pdbx_strand_id
1 'polypeptide(L)'
;MKQQLEPLFTPWKIGNCEIKNRIVLTSMGGTNLLGWMEVNHFDKDGAKFILEVAKNNCGLVLPGCQPVYNPMYGQWLYKKKKMYEDLAKWMPEFHKTGAKLFVQLTAGFGRSFTISEMMETLYTNKALRVLAKPFMDLDKITAAPSPSPNRWSDKVPSREMTVEEIQEFITAFGKTAKLLKDAGVDGVEIHAVHEGYLLDQFTLKYVNQRTDEYGGSFENRYRFAVEIVKEIKKVCGQDFPVSLRYSVESKTKGFREGALPGESFTEAGRDMAESEKAAKYLQDAGYDMLNCDNGTYDAWYWAHPPIYMPENCNLEDVAHIRKFVDIPVVCAGRMDPETAAAAIADGKIDGAGFARQFLADQEWVTKLMNDREDDIRPCILCHNGCFNMCHYKGTVRCAVTFPSV
;
A
#
# COMPACT_ATOMS: atom_id res chain seq x y z
N MET A 1 -13.41 14.55 -24.67
CA MET A 1 -12.12 14.33 -23.96
C MET A 1 -11.00 15.02 -24.74
N LYS A 2 -10.17 15.78 -24.07
CA LYS A 2 -8.99 16.43 -24.68
C LYS A 2 -8.02 15.37 -25.21
N GLN A 3 -7.50 15.58 -26.43
CA GLN A 3 -6.59 14.64 -27.10
C GLN A 3 -5.33 14.31 -26.26
N GLN A 4 -4.79 15.27 -25.55
CA GLN A 4 -3.61 15.11 -24.69
C GLN A 4 -3.83 14.12 -23.53
N LEU A 5 -5.07 13.82 -23.13
CA LEU A 5 -5.42 12.89 -22.07
C LEU A 5 -5.67 11.46 -22.57
N GLU A 6 -5.71 11.26 -23.89
CA GLU A 6 -6.00 9.96 -24.51
C GLU A 6 -5.11 8.81 -23.97
N PRO A 7 -3.79 9.00 -23.71
CA PRO A 7 -2.94 7.94 -23.16
C PRO A 7 -3.44 7.34 -21.84
N LEU A 8 -4.11 8.15 -20.98
CA LEU A 8 -4.69 7.65 -19.71
C LEU A 8 -5.82 6.62 -19.94
N PHE A 9 -6.48 6.67 -21.09
CA PHE A 9 -7.66 5.86 -21.40
C PHE A 9 -7.37 4.67 -22.30
N THR A 10 -6.09 4.38 -22.56
CA THR A 10 -5.67 3.18 -23.30
C THR A 10 -5.63 1.94 -22.39
N PRO A 11 -6.05 0.76 -22.87
CA PRO A 11 -5.95 -0.47 -22.10
C PRO A 11 -4.49 -0.91 -21.91
N TRP A 12 -4.26 -1.69 -20.87
CA TRP A 12 -2.96 -2.28 -20.55
C TRP A 12 -3.12 -3.61 -19.79
N LYS A 13 -2.02 -4.29 -19.44
CA LYS A 13 -2.06 -5.58 -18.77
C LYS A 13 -1.15 -5.63 -17.56
N ILE A 14 -1.57 -6.38 -16.54
CA ILE A 14 -0.78 -6.78 -15.38
C ILE A 14 -0.79 -8.31 -15.37
N GLY A 15 0.33 -8.95 -15.73
CA GLY A 15 0.32 -10.37 -16.03
C GLY A 15 -0.72 -10.67 -17.13
N ASN A 16 -1.64 -11.60 -16.87
CA ASN A 16 -2.74 -11.93 -17.77
C ASN A 16 -4.02 -11.10 -17.57
N CYS A 17 -4.03 -10.19 -16.60
CA CYS A 17 -5.19 -9.36 -16.28
C CYS A 17 -5.22 -8.10 -17.16
N GLU A 18 -6.24 -7.95 -17.98
CA GLU A 18 -6.45 -6.76 -18.80
C GLU A 18 -7.18 -5.67 -18.01
N ILE A 19 -6.63 -4.45 -18.03
CA ILE A 19 -7.15 -3.25 -17.35
C ILE A 19 -7.63 -2.27 -18.42
N LYS A 20 -8.86 -1.78 -18.29
CA LYS A 20 -9.53 -0.96 -19.31
C LYS A 20 -8.91 0.42 -19.58
N ASN A 21 -8.20 0.99 -18.61
CA ASN A 21 -7.48 2.26 -18.73
C ASN A 21 -6.36 2.34 -17.67
N ARG A 22 -5.52 3.37 -17.73
CA ARG A 22 -4.30 3.53 -16.94
C ARG A 22 -4.48 4.34 -15.66
N ILE A 23 -5.73 4.59 -15.26
CA ILE A 23 -6.06 5.32 -14.03
C ILE A 23 -6.28 4.30 -12.91
N VAL A 24 -5.49 4.45 -11.85
CA VAL A 24 -5.46 3.54 -10.70
C VAL A 24 -5.91 4.29 -9.44
N LEU A 25 -6.95 3.78 -8.75
CA LEU A 25 -7.17 4.15 -7.36
C LEU A 25 -6.13 3.41 -6.51
N THR A 26 -5.11 4.13 -6.03
CA THR A 26 -4.10 3.55 -5.13
C THR A 26 -4.64 3.45 -3.71
N SER A 27 -4.19 2.41 -2.99
CA SER A 27 -4.64 2.09 -1.64
C SER A 27 -4.49 3.26 -0.66
N MET A 28 -5.56 3.52 0.09
CA MET A 28 -5.61 4.49 1.20
C MET A 28 -6.23 3.83 2.43
N GLY A 29 -5.64 4.04 3.60
CA GLY A 29 -6.27 3.65 4.86
C GLY A 29 -7.67 4.27 4.99
N GLY A 30 -8.64 3.51 5.52
CA GLY A 30 -10.03 3.94 5.67
C GLY A 30 -10.92 3.75 4.44
N THR A 31 -10.39 3.31 3.28
CA THR A 31 -11.19 2.83 2.14
C THR A 31 -11.17 1.30 2.06
N ASN A 32 -11.06 0.65 3.20
CA ASN A 32 -10.88 -0.78 3.31
C ASN A 32 -12.18 -1.53 2.94
N LEU A 33 -12.00 -2.67 2.28
CA LEU A 33 -13.11 -3.53 1.89
C LEU A 33 -13.41 -4.62 2.94
N LEU A 34 -12.42 -4.90 3.81
CA LEU A 34 -12.48 -6.03 4.75
C LEU A 34 -12.35 -5.58 6.23
N GLY A 35 -12.81 -4.36 6.52
CA GLY A 35 -12.72 -3.71 7.81
C GLY A 35 -11.37 -3.01 8.05
N TRP A 36 -11.36 -1.97 8.87
CA TRP A 36 -10.18 -1.19 9.22
C TRP A 36 -10.12 -0.90 10.72
N MET A 37 -9.05 -1.34 11.41
CA MET A 37 -8.85 -1.15 12.86
C MET A 37 -9.97 -1.73 13.76
N GLU A 38 -10.74 -2.66 13.23
CA GLU A 38 -11.88 -3.34 13.88
C GLU A 38 -11.88 -4.84 13.55
N VAL A 39 -12.89 -5.57 14.02
CA VAL A 39 -13.06 -6.98 13.66
C VAL A 39 -13.28 -7.11 12.15
N ASN A 40 -12.45 -7.92 11.47
CA ASN A 40 -12.57 -8.10 10.03
C ASN A 40 -13.95 -8.60 9.61
N HIS A 41 -14.54 -7.90 8.66
CA HIS A 41 -15.84 -8.19 8.04
C HIS A 41 -15.87 -7.61 6.63
N PHE A 42 -16.85 -7.97 5.81
CA PHE A 42 -17.09 -7.28 4.54
C PHE A 42 -17.72 -5.92 4.82
N ASP A 43 -16.96 -4.85 4.53
CA ASP A 43 -17.38 -3.47 4.79
C ASP A 43 -18.28 -2.97 3.65
N LYS A 44 -19.56 -2.74 3.97
CA LYS A 44 -20.55 -2.32 2.97
C LYS A 44 -20.35 -0.86 2.53
N ASP A 45 -19.88 0.00 3.41
CA ASP A 45 -19.65 1.42 3.08
C ASP A 45 -18.39 1.55 2.24
N GLY A 46 -17.32 0.84 2.59
CA GLY A 46 -16.14 0.71 1.75
C GLY A 46 -16.46 0.12 0.37
N ALA A 47 -17.28 -0.94 0.32
CA ALA A 47 -17.73 -1.55 -0.93
C ALA A 47 -18.56 -0.59 -1.80
N LYS A 48 -19.41 0.23 -1.19
CA LYS A 48 -20.18 1.28 -1.90
C LYS A 48 -19.27 2.34 -2.51
N PHE A 49 -18.29 2.85 -1.75
CA PHE A 49 -17.31 3.81 -2.25
C PHE A 49 -16.52 3.24 -3.43
N ILE A 50 -15.99 2.02 -3.29
CA ILE A 50 -15.20 1.33 -4.31
C ILE A 50 -16.03 1.09 -5.58
N LEU A 51 -17.28 0.66 -5.43
CA LEU A 51 -18.18 0.44 -6.56
C LEU A 51 -18.49 1.74 -7.31
N GLU A 52 -18.69 2.84 -6.57
CA GLU A 52 -18.95 4.16 -7.20
C GLU A 52 -17.73 4.65 -7.99
N VAL A 53 -16.53 4.53 -7.45
CA VAL A 53 -15.28 4.83 -8.16
C VAL A 53 -15.15 3.98 -9.43
N ALA A 54 -15.46 2.69 -9.36
CA ALA A 54 -15.39 1.77 -10.50
C ALA A 54 -16.43 2.09 -11.58
N LYS A 55 -17.66 2.46 -11.21
CA LYS A 55 -18.73 2.94 -12.12
C LYS A 55 -18.31 4.21 -12.85
N ASN A 56 -17.52 5.05 -12.21
CA ASN A 56 -17.00 6.32 -12.75
C ASN A 56 -15.64 6.15 -13.45
N ASN A 57 -15.45 5.03 -14.13
CA ASN A 57 -14.37 4.78 -15.09
C ASN A 57 -12.95 4.60 -14.52
N CYS A 58 -12.77 4.34 -13.22
CA CYS A 58 -11.49 3.87 -12.75
C CYS A 58 -11.16 2.50 -13.35
N GLY A 59 -9.92 2.32 -13.84
CA GLY A 59 -9.49 1.06 -14.47
C GLY A 59 -9.10 -0.02 -13.47
N LEU A 60 -8.24 0.32 -12.52
CA LEU A 60 -7.76 -0.56 -11.44
C LEU A 60 -8.09 0.06 -10.08
N VAL A 61 -8.66 -0.72 -9.19
CA VAL A 61 -9.03 -0.28 -7.85
C VAL A 61 -8.24 -1.07 -6.81
N LEU A 62 -7.50 -0.35 -5.95
CA LEU A 62 -6.75 -0.88 -4.83
C LEU A 62 -7.38 -0.31 -3.54
N PRO A 63 -8.24 -1.07 -2.83
CA PRO A 63 -8.80 -0.66 -1.55
C PRO A 63 -7.73 -0.43 -0.49
N GLY A 64 -8.12 0.17 0.63
CA GLY A 64 -7.25 0.35 1.78
C GLY A 64 -6.55 -0.94 2.20
N CYS A 65 -5.31 -0.80 2.65
CA CYS A 65 -4.42 -1.91 2.99
C CYS A 65 -5.01 -2.81 4.09
N GLN A 66 -4.98 -4.12 3.87
CA GLN A 66 -5.56 -5.12 4.76
C GLN A 66 -4.48 -5.96 5.45
N PRO A 67 -4.31 -5.85 6.77
CA PRO A 67 -3.39 -6.72 7.50
C PRO A 67 -3.83 -8.19 7.42
N VAL A 68 -2.90 -9.10 7.05
CA VAL A 68 -3.17 -10.55 7.07
C VAL A 68 -3.31 -11.11 8.48
N TYR A 69 -2.77 -10.39 9.47
CA TYR A 69 -2.96 -10.60 10.90
C TYR A 69 -3.55 -9.33 11.51
N ASN A 70 -4.77 -9.40 12.04
CA ASN A 70 -5.40 -8.25 12.69
C ASN A 70 -4.74 -8.02 14.05
N PRO A 71 -3.98 -6.93 14.24
CA PRO A 71 -3.20 -6.72 15.45
C PRO A 71 -4.05 -6.42 16.68
N MET A 72 -5.24 -5.82 16.49
CA MET A 72 -6.12 -5.41 17.59
C MET A 72 -6.93 -6.58 18.17
N TYR A 73 -7.15 -7.64 17.38
CA TYR A 73 -8.00 -8.76 17.77
C TYR A 73 -7.27 -10.12 17.71
N GLY A 74 -5.96 -10.11 17.41
CA GLY A 74 -5.15 -11.32 17.41
C GLY A 74 -5.59 -12.41 16.42
N GLN A 75 -6.16 -12.03 15.27
CA GLN A 75 -6.80 -12.97 14.36
C GLN A 75 -6.20 -12.91 12.95
N TRP A 76 -5.94 -14.09 12.38
CA TRP A 76 -5.56 -14.23 10.99
C TRP A 76 -6.74 -13.98 10.05
N LEU A 77 -6.54 -13.14 9.03
CA LEU A 77 -7.57 -12.75 8.06
C LEU A 77 -8.20 -13.95 7.35
N TYR A 78 -7.39 -14.95 6.96
CA TYR A 78 -7.88 -16.16 6.28
C TYR A 78 -8.87 -17.01 7.11
N LYS A 79 -8.99 -16.77 8.43
CA LYS A 79 -9.95 -17.49 9.27
C LYS A 79 -11.38 -16.94 9.20
N LYS A 80 -11.59 -15.77 8.58
CA LYS A 80 -12.89 -15.06 8.51
C LYS A 80 -13.71 -15.49 7.28
N LYS A 81 -14.10 -16.76 7.17
CA LYS A 81 -14.79 -17.34 5.99
C LYS A 81 -16.00 -16.52 5.51
N LYS A 82 -16.87 -16.11 6.43
CA LYS A 82 -18.07 -15.34 6.12
C LYS A 82 -17.78 -14.05 5.34
N MET A 83 -16.69 -13.37 5.66
CA MET A 83 -16.25 -12.16 4.98
C MET A 83 -15.96 -12.42 3.49
N TYR A 84 -15.30 -13.53 3.15
CA TYR A 84 -15.02 -13.91 1.75
C TYR A 84 -16.30 -14.35 1.01
N GLU A 85 -17.24 -15.01 1.69
CA GLU A 85 -18.54 -15.35 1.11
C GLU A 85 -19.34 -14.10 0.73
N ASP A 86 -19.31 -13.07 1.57
CA ASP A 86 -20.00 -11.80 1.30
C ASP A 86 -19.30 -11.01 0.19
N LEU A 87 -17.96 -11.00 0.16
CA LEU A 87 -17.17 -10.46 -0.93
C LEU A 87 -17.51 -11.16 -2.26
N ALA A 88 -17.57 -12.49 -2.28
CA ALA A 88 -17.90 -13.27 -3.49
C ALA A 88 -19.28 -12.93 -4.06
N LYS A 89 -20.26 -12.60 -3.20
CA LYS A 89 -21.60 -12.17 -3.64
C LYS A 89 -21.59 -10.76 -4.26
N TRP A 90 -20.67 -9.90 -3.83
CA TRP A 90 -20.55 -8.53 -4.32
C TRP A 90 -19.73 -8.43 -5.61
N MET A 91 -18.71 -9.26 -5.81
CA MET A 91 -17.80 -9.20 -6.96
C MET A 91 -18.50 -9.18 -8.33
N PRO A 92 -19.58 -9.94 -8.59
CA PRO A 92 -20.27 -9.87 -9.89
C PRO A 92 -20.84 -8.49 -10.22
N GLU A 93 -21.28 -7.71 -9.21
CA GLU A 93 -21.74 -6.33 -9.43
C GLU A 93 -20.56 -5.41 -9.74
N PHE A 94 -19.45 -5.56 -9.02
CA PHE A 94 -18.23 -4.81 -9.29
C PHE A 94 -17.74 -5.05 -10.72
N HIS A 95 -17.67 -6.30 -11.17
CA HIS A 95 -17.18 -6.65 -12.49
C HIS A 95 -18.03 -6.10 -13.65
N LYS A 96 -19.33 -5.81 -13.45
CA LYS A 96 -20.16 -5.11 -14.47
C LYS A 96 -19.62 -3.73 -14.83
N THR A 97 -18.81 -3.10 -14.00
CA THR A 97 -18.19 -1.81 -14.29
C THR A 97 -17.02 -1.91 -15.29
N GLY A 98 -16.50 -3.11 -15.53
CA GLY A 98 -15.29 -3.37 -16.30
C GLY A 98 -13.99 -2.99 -15.58
N ALA A 99 -14.05 -2.49 -14.35
CA ALA A 99 -12.87 -2.25 -13.52
C ALA A 99 -12.30 -3.57 -12.96
N LYS A 100 -11.03 -3.54 -12.54
CA LYS A 100 -10.34 -4.65 -11.87
C LYS A 100 -10.07 -4.29 -10.40
N LEU A 101 -10.16 -5.30 -9.54
CA LEU A 101 -9.95 -5.19 -8.10
C LEU A 101 -8.71 -5.97 -7.67
N PHE A 102 -7.72 -5.28 -7.10
CA PHE A 102 -6.60 -5.91 -6.42
C PHE A 102 -6.64 -5.53 -4.94
N VAL A 103 -6.76 -6.53 -4.06
CA VAL A 103 -6.77 -6.26 -2.61
C VAL A 103 -5.34 -6.12 -2.10
N GLN A 104 -5.02 -4.98 -1.48
CA GLN A 104 -3.70 -4.77 -0.90
C GLN A 104 -3.60 -5.47 0.46
N LEU A 105 -2.54 -6.27 0.65
CA LEU A 105 -2.27 -7.06 1.84
C LEU A 105 -0.95 -6.62 2.51
N THR A 106 -0.92 -6.59 3.84
CA THR A 106 0.29 -6.27 4.62
C THR A 106 0.52 -7.23 5.78
N ALA A 107 1.79 -7.39 6.17
CA ALA A 107 2.19 -8.05 7.41
C ALA A 107 2.02 -7.15 8.66
N GLY A 108 1.62 -5.88 8.49
CA GLY A 108 1.47 -4.90 9.55
C GLY A 108 2.55 -3.82 9.52
N PHE A 109 2.67 -3.09 10.62
CA PHE A 109 3.43 -1.84 10.68
C PHE A 109 4.79 -1.99 11.38
N GLY A 110 5.03 -3.09 12.09
CA GLY A 110 6.27 -3.29 12.84
C GLY A 110 6.60 -2.11 13.77
N ARG A 111 7.84 -1.59 13.71
CA ARG A 111 8.27 -0.43 14.50
C ARG A 111 7.47 0.84 14.23
N SER A 112 6.73 0.89 13.14
CA SER A 112 5.95 2.08 12.75
C SER A 112 4.50 2.03 13.24
N PHE A 113 4.09 1.00 13.97
CA PHE A 113 2.75 0.94 14.56
C PHE A 113 2.53 2.11 15.52
N THR A 114 1.41 2.82 15.34
CA THR A 114 1.07 4.00 16.15
C THR A 114 0.76 3.60 17.59
N ILE A 115 1.52 4.13 18.54
CA ILE A 115 1.37 3.88 19.96
C ILE A 115 0.66 5.06 20.62
N SER A 116 -0.48 4.81 21.26
CA SER A 116 -1.21 5.79 22.07
C SER A 116 -0.69 5.81 23.52
N GLU A 117 -1.00 6.87 24.27
CA GLU A 117 -0.67 6.97 25.69
C GLU A 117 -1.23 5.80 26.52
N MET A 118 -2.44 5.32 26.17
CA MET A 118 -3.01 4.12 26.79
C MET A 118 -2.16 2.88 26.53
N MET A 119 -1.67 2.69 25.31
CA MET A 119 -0.81 1.56 24.96
C MET A 119 0.55 1.65 25.67
N GLU A 120 1.13 2.86 25.80
CA GLU A 120 2.34 3.05 26.61
C GLU A 120 2.13 2.62 28.06
N THR A 121 1.01 3.01 28.66
CA THR A 121 0.65 2.64 30.04
C THR A 121 0.50 1.13 30.18
N LEU A 122 -0.21 0.48 29.25
CA LEU A 122 -0.36 -0.98 29.22
C LEU A 122 0.98 -1.70 29.07
N TYR A 123 1.91 -1.16 28.29
CA TYR A 123 3.21 -1.78 28.03
C TYR A 123 4.16 -1.63 29.21
N THR A 124 4.26 -0.43 29.78
CA THR A 124 5.23 -0.10 30.86
C THR A 124 4.84 -0.66 32.22
N ASN A 125 3.54 -0.87 32.50
CA ASN A 125 3.07 -1.52 33.71
C ASN A 125 3.04 -3.05 33.52
N LYS A 126 3.96 -3.75 34.17
CA LYS A 126 4.12 -5.22 34.04
C LYS A 126 2.82 -6.02 34.29
N ALA A 127 2.02 -5.61 35.29
CA ALA A 127 0.76 -6.30 35.62
C ALA A 127 -0.28 -6.09 34.51
N LEU A 128 -0.47 -4.84 34.08
CA LEU A 128 -1.39 -4.50 32.98
C LEU A 128 -0.97 -5.14 31.67
N ARG A 129 0.33 -5.19 31.35
CA ARG A 129 0.87 -5.86 30.17
C ARG A 129 0.49 -7.34 30.11
N VAL A 130 0.63 -8.06 31.23
CA VAL A 130 0.23 -9.48 31.31
C VAL A 130 -1.27 -9.65 31.14
N LEU A 131 -2.08 -8.81 31.77
CA LEU A 131 -3.54 -8.86 31.68
C LEU A 131 -4.05 -8.48 30.29
N ALA A 132 -3.43 -7.50 29.63
CA ALA A 132 -3.83 -7.04 28.29
C ALA A 132 -3.39 -7.99 27.17
N LYS A 133 -2.32 -8.77 27.35
CA LYS A 133 -1.70 -9.59 26.32
C LYS A 133 -2.66 -10.49 25.52
N PRO A 134 -3.70 -11.13 26.11
CA PRO A 134 -4.67 -11.92 25.35
C PRO A 134 -5.53 -11.10 24.37
N PHE A 135 -5.64 -9.77 24.57
CA PHE A 135 -6.47 -8.86 23.79
C PHE A 135 -5.61 -7.92 22.92
N MET A 136 -4.42 -7.56 23.41
CA MET A 136 -3.51 -6.64 22.73
C MET A 136 -2.07 -7.01 23.09
N ASP A 137 -1.41 -7.77 22.24
CA ASP A 137 0.00 -8.13 22.40
C ASP A 137 0.89 -7.11 21.68
N LEU A 138 1.31 -6.05 22.39
CA LEU A 138 2.17 -5.01 21.82
C LEU A 138 3.52 -5.55 21.35
N ASP A 139 4.07 -6.59 22.00
CA ASP A 139 5.30 -7.24 21.55
C ASP A 139 5.15 -7.87 20.17
N LYS A 140 3.97 -8.43 19.86
CA LYS A 140 3.68 -9.02 18.55
C LYS A 140 3.36 -7.93 17.51
N ILE A 141 2.61 -6.90 17.92
CA ILE A 141 2.17 -5.81 17.06
C ILE A 141 3.35 -4.96 16.56
N THR A 142 4.33 -4.69 17.43
CA THR A 142 5.51 -3.88 17.12
C THR A 142 6.73 -4.71 16.73
N ALA A 143 6.58 -6.03 16.56
CA ALA A 143 7.67 -6.88 16.12
C ALA A 143 8.23 -6.41 14.76
N ALA A 144 9.56 -6.34 14.67
CA ALA A 144 10.32 -5.79 13.56
C ALA A 144 11.44 -6.75 13.17
N PRO A 145 12.19 -6.51 12.08
CA PRO A 145 13.34 -7.38 11.76
C PRO A 145 14.37 -7.44 12.89
N SER A 146 14.57 -6.33 13.61
CA SER A 146 15.51 -6.26 14.75
C SER A 146 14.97 -5.33 15.83
N PRO A 147 15.46 -5.39 17.07
CA PRO A 147 15.14 -4.43 18.10
C PRO A 147 15.47 -3.01 17.62
N SER A 148 14.50 -2.12 17.65
CA SER A 148 14.64 -0.75 17.16
C SER A 148 13.66 0.20 17.88
N PRO A 149 13.92 1.52 17.90
CA PRO A 149 12.98 2.47 18.48
C PRO A 149 11.66 2.46 17.68
N ASN A 150 10.53 2.47 18.38
CA ASN A 150 9.26 2.69 17.74
C ASN A 150 9.18 4.11 17.16
N ARG A 151 8.49 4.30 16.04
CA ARG A 151 8.34 5.60 15.36
C ARG A 151 7.68 6.65 16.27
N TRP A 152 6.76 6.25 17.12
CA TRP A 152 5.85 7.14 17.86
C TRP A 152 6.11 7.17 19.37
N SER A 153 6.84 6.17 19.93
CA SER A 153 7.07 6.08 21.37
C SER A 153 8.45 5.49 21.68
N ASP A 154 9.18 6.14 22.58
CA ASP A 154 10.45 5.63 23.11
C ASP A 154 10.23 4.56 24.20
N LYS A 155 9.00 4.48 24.76
CA LYS A 155 8.67 3.56 25.85
C LYS A 155 8.27 2.17 25.37
N VAL A 156 7.93 2.02 24.09
CA VAL A 156 7.48 0.76 23.50
C VAL A 156 8.40 0.38 22.32
N PRO A 157 9.62 -0.10 22.59
CA PRO A 157 10.53 -0.52 21.52
C PRO A 157 9.99 -1.76 20.80
N SER A 158 10.43 -1.95 19.57
CA SER A 158 10.16 -3.19 18.86
C SER A 158 11.12 -4.30 19.30
N ARG A 159 10.64 -5.54 19.20
CA ARG A 159 11.47 -6.75 19.33
C ARG A 159 11.76 -7.37 17.98
N GLU A 160 12.72 -8.25 17.93
CA GLU A 160 12.98 -9.08 16.76
C GLU A 160 11.86 -10.11 16.56
N MET A 161 11.41 -10.26 15.32
CA MET A 161 10.54 -11.38 14.91
C MET A 161 11.35 -12.68 14.88
N THR A 162 10.73 -13.80 15.30
CA THR A 162 11.34 -15.11 15.09
C THR A 162 11.16 -15.56 13.63
N VAL A 163 11.97 -16.52 13.20
CA VAL A 163 11.85 -17.11 11.86
C VAL A 163 10.50 -17.80 11.69
N GLU A 164 10.00 -18.45 12.74
CA GLU A 164 8.69 -19.11 12.76
C GLU A 164 7.56 -18.11 12.54
N GLU A 165 7.62 -16.93 13.18
CA GLU A 165 6.65 -15.86 12.95
C GLU A 165 6.67 -15.36 11.50
N ILE A 166 7.85 -15.22 10.89
CA ILE A 166 7.99 -14.86 9.47
C ILE A 166 7.31 -15.91 8.59
N GLN A 167 7.55 -17.20 8.83
CA GLN A 167 6.95 -18.30 8.08
C GLN A 167 5.43 -18.40 8.26
N GLU A 168 4.91 -18.08 9.47
CA GLU A 168 3.46 -17.94 9.70
C GLU A 168 2.84 -16.85 8.81
N PHE A 169 3.50 -15.69 8.70
CA PHE A 169 3.05 -14.60 7.82
C PHE A 169 3.04 -15.03 6.35
N ILE A 170 4.11 -15.64 5.85
CA ILE A 170 4.20 -16.12 4.46
C ILE A 170 3.03 -17.07 4.15
N THR A 171 2.80 -18.03 5.03
CA THR A 171 1.66 -18.96 4.93
C THR A 171 0.32 -18.23 4.94
N ALA A 172 0.17 -17.21 5.77
CA ALA A 172 -1.06 -16.42 5.87
C ALA A 172 -1.33 -15.59 4.60
N PHE A 173 -0.30 -15.01 3.98
CA PHE A 173 -0.43 -14.34 2.69
C PHE A 173 -0.96 -15.28 1.61
N GLY A 174 -0.38 -16.48 1.47
CA GLY A 174 -0.83 -17.48 0.51
C GLY A 174 -2.29 -17.89 0.74
N LYS A 175 -2.65 -18.25 1.99
CA LYS A 175 -4.04 -18.61 2.34
C LYS A 175 -5.04 -17.49 2.08
N THR A 176 -4.67 -16.25 2.42
CA THR A 176 -5.52 -15.07 2.22
C THR A 176 -5.71 -14.79 0.73
N ALA A 177 -4.63 -14.78 -0.05
CA ALA A 177 -4.68 -14.57 -1.50
C ALA A 177 -5.54 -15.64 -2.20
N LYS A 178 -5.44 -16.91 -1.77
CA LYS A 178 -6.28 -17.99 -2.31
C LYS A 178 -7.77 -17.74 -2.06
N LEU A 179 -8.15 -17.33 -0.85
CA LEU A 179 -9.55 -17.02 -0.51
C LEU A 179 -10.07 -15.79 -1.27
N LEU A 180 -9.22 -14.76 -1.48
CA LEU A 180 -9.56 -13.60 -2.30
C LEU A 180 -9.78 -14.01 -3.77
N LYS A 181 -8.88 -14.80 -4.34
CA LYS A 181 -9.03 -15.37 -5.69
C LYS A 181 -10.33 -16.16 -5.82
N ASP A 182 -10.62 -17.05 -4.86
CA ASP A 182 -11.84 -17.87 -4.86
C ASP A 182 -13.11 -17.03 -4.71
N ALA A 183 -13.02 -15.86 -4.09
CA ALA A 183 -14.11 -14.88 -4.00
C ALA A 183 -14.27 -14.04 -5.29
N GLY A 184 -13.40 -14.22 -6.30
CA GLY A 184 -13.47 -13.53 -7.59
C GLY A 184 -12.64 -12.24 -7.68
N VAL A 185 -11.74 -11.97 -6.71
CA VAL A 185 -10.81 -10.82 -6.77
C VAL A 185 -9.80 -11.05 -7.89
N ASP A 186 -9.53 -10.02 -8.70
CA ASP A 186 -8.72 -10.12 -9.93
C ASP A 186 -7.21 -10.26 -9.67
N GLY A 187 -6.72 -9.80 -8.51
CA GLY A 187 -5.32 -9.89 -8.10
C GLY A 187 -5.11 -9.41 -6.66
N VAL A 188 -3.88 -9.45 -6.19
CA VAL A 188 -3.50 -8.87 -4.90
C VAL A 188 -2.31 -7.92 -5.07
N GLU A 189 -2.24 -6.90 -4.23
CA GLU A 189 -1.05 -6.08 -4.07
C GLU A 189 -0.41 -6.37 -2.70
N ILE A 190 0.90 -6.55 -2.67
CA ILE A 190 1.64 -6.72 -1.43
C ILE A 190 2.20 -5.37 -1.01
N HIS A 191 1.82 -4.91 0.16
CA HIS A 191 2.37 -3.71 0.77
C HIS A 191 3.69 -4.07 1.45
N ALA A 192 4.73 -4.27 0.65
CA ALA A 192 5.97 -4.86 1.09
C ALA A 192 7.10 -3.84 1.14
N VAL A 193 7.73 -3.56 0.05
CA VAL A 193 8.92 -2.72 -0.03
C VAL A 193 8.48 -1.26 -0.13
N HIS A 194 7.76 -0.76 0.89
CA HIS A 194 7.13 0.54 0.86
C HIS A 194 6.90 1.14 2.25
N GLU A 195 7.27 2.39 2.43
CA GLU A 195 6.85 3.33 3.47
C GLU A 195 7.08 2.85 4.92
N GLY A 196 8.12 2.04 5.17
CA GLY A 196 8.44 1.59 6.52
C GLY A 196 7.39 0.67 7.15
N TYR A 197 6.45 0.08 6.38
CA TYR A 197 5.68 -1.08 6.82
C TYR A 197 6.61 -2.24 7.13
N LEU A 198 6.12 -3.22 7.88
CA LEU A 198 6.97 -4.30 8.42
C LEU A 198 7.88 -4.94 7.36
N LEU A 199 7.35 -5.23 6.17
CA LEU A 199 8.13 -5.89 5.12
C LEU A 199 9.24 -4.99 4.57
N ASP A 200 9.00 -3.69 4.42
CA ASP A 200 10.03 -2.74 4.01
C ASP A 200 11.14 -2.61 5.06
N GLN A 201 10.80 -2.67 6.34
CA GLN A 201 11.78 -2.64 7.42
C GLN A 201 12.81 -3.76 7.31
N PHE A 202 12.45 -4.92 6.75
CA PHE A 202 13.39 -6.00 6.46
C PHE A 202 14.42 -5.61 5.37
N THR A 203 14.06 -4.76 4.41
CA THR A 203 14.97 -4.36 3.32
C THR A 203 15.97 -3.28 3.76
N LEU A 204 15.65 -2.49 4.77
CA LEU A 204 16.43 -1.32 5.21
C LEU A 204 17.59 -1.73 6.14
N LYS A 205 18.84 -1.51 5.69
CA LYS A 205 20.05 -1.89 6.43
C LYS A 205 20.11 -1.31 7.84
N TYR A 206 19.70 -0.05 8.03
CA TYR A 206 19.75 0.61 9.34
C TYR A 206 18.70 0.07 10.33
N VAL A 207 17.65 -0.59 9.85
CA VAL A 207 16.61 -1.22 10.66
C VAL A 207 16.88 -2.72 10.85
N ASN A 208 17.28 -3.42 9.78
CA ASN A 208 17.50 -4.86 9.78
C ASN A 208 18.95 -5.19 10.12
N GLN A 209 19.19 -5.55 11.39
CA GLN A 209 20.48 -5.96 11.94
C GLN A 209 20.54 -7.47 12.17
N ARG A 210 19.65 -8.25 11.55
CA ARG A 210 19.63 -9.74 11.68
C ARG A 210 20.88 -10.36 11.10
N THR A 211 21.27 -11.51 11.70
CA THR A 211 22.39 -12.32 11.26
C THR A 211 21.98 -13.69 10.69
N ASP A 212 20.67 -13.95 10.62
CA ASP A 212 20.09 -15.14 10.01
C ASP A 212 19.78 -14.93 8.50
N GLU A 213 19.03 -15.86 7.91
CA GLU A 213 18.66 -15.84 6.49
C GLU A 213 17.74 -14.69 6.07
N TYR A 214 17.27 -13.86 6.99
CA TYR A 214 16.44 -12.66 6.70
C TYR A 214 17.21 -11.35 6.91
N GLY A 215 18.53 -11.39 7.13
CA GLY A 215 19.36 -10.21 7.34
C GLY A 215 20.73 -10.27 6.68
N GLY A 216 21.50 -9.20 6.82
CA GLY A 216 22.85 -9.08 6.25
C GLY A 216 22.85 -8.80 4.75
N SER A 217 22.93 -9.82 3.89
CA SER A 217 23.04 -9.65 2.44
C SER A 217 21.79 -9.02 1.82
N PHE A 218 21.95 -8.47 0.61
CA PHE A 218 20.83 -7.93 -0.15
C PHE A 218 19.71 -8.98 -0.31
N GLU A 219 20.06 -10.18 -0.77
CA GLU A 219 19.11 -11.26 -1.03
C GLU A 219 18.35 -11.67 0.24
N ASN A 220 19.03 -11.73 1.37
CA ASN A 220 18.42 -12.05 2.67
C ASN A 220 17.45 -10.96 3.13
N ARG A 221 17.80 -9.69 2.98
CA ARG A 221 16.93 -8.56 3.35
C ARG A 221 15.64 -8.51 2.51
N TYR A 222 15.68 -8.93 1.26
CA TYR A 222 14.51 -9.00 0.36
C TYR A 222 13.80 -10.37 0.40
N ARG A 223 14.36 -11.37 1.08
CA ARG A 223 13.83 -12.74 1.14
C ARG A 223 12.36 -12.82 1.53
N PHE A 224 11.94 -12.06 2.54
CA PHE A 224 10.57 -12.12 3.03
C PHE A 224 9.56 -11.73 1.91
N ALA A 225 9.80 -10.64 1.20
CA ALA A 225 8.96 -10.23 0.07
C ALA A 225 8.99 -11.27 -1.09
N VAL A 226 10.13 -11.88 -1.35
CA VAL A 226 10.30 -12.93 -2.37
C VAL A 226 9.53 -14.20 -1.99
N GLU A 227 9.60 -14.64 -0.75
CA GLU A 227 8.90 -15.86 -0.29
C GLU A 227 7.38 -15.67 -0.29
N ILE A 228 6.88 -14.45 0.01
CA ILE A 228 5.46 -14.13 -0.08
C ILE A 228 4.93 -14.29 -1.51
N VAL A 229 5.57 -13.69 -2.50
CA VAL A 229 5.08 -13.81 -3.89
C VAL A 229 5.16 -15.25 -4.38
N LYS A 230 6.23 -15.98 -4.04
CA LYS A 230 6.37 -17.41 -4.37
C LYS A 230 5.26 -18.25 -3.76
N GLU A 231 4.92 -18.05 -2.48
CA GLU A 231 3.84 -18.78 -1.82
C GLU A 231 2.48 -18.43 -2.44
N ILE A 232 2.21 -17.16 -2.77
CA ILE A 232 0.97 -16.76 -3.45
C ILE A 232 0.88 -17.42 -4.83
N LYS A 233 1.94 -17.35 -5.65
CA LYS A 233 1.98 -17.99 -6.98
C LYS A 233 1.83 -19.52 -6.90
N LYS A 234 2.38 -20.15 -5.89
CA LYS A 234 2.24 -21.60 -5.64
C LYS A 234 0.78 -21.99 -5.37
N VAL A 235 0.05 -21.23 -4.52
CA VAL A 235 -1.33 -21.61 -4.13
C VAL A 235 -2.41 -21.04 -5.03
N CYS A 236 -2.16 -19.91 -5.70
CA CYS A 236 -3.10 -19.26 -6.61
C CYS A 236 -2.85 -19.60 -8.09
N GLY A 237 -1.70 -20.16 -8.45
CA GLY A 237 -1.24 -20.37 -9.82
C GLY A 237 -0.43 -19.19 -10.36
N GLN A 238 0.43 -19.45 -11.33
CA GLN A 238 1.39 -18.49 -11.88
C GLN A 238 0.70 -17.29 -12.56
N ASP A 239 -0.49 -17.49 -13.10
CA ASP A 239 -1.27 -16.47 -13.82
C ASP A 239 -2.03 -15.50 -12.91
N PHE A 240 -2.11 -15.78 -11.62
CA PHE A 240 -2.79 -14.87 -10.68
C PHE A 240 -1.93 -13.64 -10.44
N PRO A 241 -2.40 -12.41 -10.78
CA PRO A 241 -1.59 -11.20 -10.67
C PRO A 241 -1.22 -10.86 -9.22
N VAL A 242 0.05 -10.57 -9.00
CA VAL A 242 0.58 -10.10 -7.72
C VAL A 242 1.37 -8.82 -7.96
N SER A 243 0.83 -7.68 -7.57
CA SER A 243 1.55 -6.42 -7.60
C SER A 243 2.30 -6.16 -6.29
N LEU A 244 3.26 -5.25 -6.35
CA LEU A 244 4.05 -4.81 -5.21
C LEU A 244 3.92 -3.31 -5.04
N ARG A 245 3.51 -2.86 -3.84
CA ARG A 245 3.70 -1.46 -3.47
C ARG A 245 5.17 -1.24 -3.15
N TYR A 246 5.82 -0.33 -3.89
CA TYR A 246 7.27 -0.15 -3.92
C TYR A 246 7.67 1.30 -3.70
N SER A 247 8.47 1.56 -2.67
CA SER A 247 9.14 2.85 -2.49
C SER A 247 10.48 2.84 -3.21
N VAL A 248 10.66 3.72 -4.19
CA VAL A 248 11.89 3.78 -5.00
C VAL A 248 13.07 4.14 -4.14
N GLU A 249 13.02 5.29 -3.49
CA GLU A 249 14.03 5.70 -2.49
C GLU A 249 13.38 5.94 -1.13
N SER A 250 14.10 5.65 -0.07
CA SER A 250 13.59 5.81 1.29
C SER A 250 13.47 7.28 1.72
N LYS A 251 14.27 8.17 1.12
CA LYS A 251 14.32 9.61 1.43
C LYS A 251 14.54 9.89 2.92
N THR A 252 15.37 9.08 3.59
CA THR A 252 15.58 9.15 5.05
C THR A 252 17.05 9.29 5.43
N LYS A 253 17.29 10.07 6.47
CA LYS A 253 18.62 10.25 7.11
C LYS A 253 18.82 9.27 8.28
N GLY A 254 17.77 8.54 8.66
CA GLY A 254 17.76 7.58 9.75
C GLY A 254 16.41 7.55 10.48
N PHE A 255 16.40 7.05 11.70
CA PHE A 255 15.18 6.96 12.50
C PHE A 255 14.55 8.32 12.75
N ARG A 256 13.27 8.48 12.35
CA ARG A 256 12.45 9.69 12.54
C ARG A 256 12.95 10.93 11.81
N GLU A 257 13.86 10.77 10.86
CA GLU A 257 14.50 11.89 10.19
C GLU A 257 14.45 11.71 8.66
N GLY A 258 13.47 12.34 8.02
CA GLY A 258 13.31 12.33 6.56
C GLY A 258 14.02 13.51 5.89
N ALA A 259 14.33 13.36 4.59
CA ALA A 259 14.88 14.40 3.74
C ALA A 259 13.80 15.14 2.96
N LEU A 260 13.91 16.46 2.86
CA LEU A 260 13.00 17.31 2.07
C LEU A 260 13.39 17.36 0.60
N PRO A 261 12.48 17.74 -0.32
CA PRO A 261 12.82 17.99 -1.72
C PRO A 261 13.95 19.01 -1.86
N GLY A 262 14.97 18.67 -2.66
CA GLY A 262 16.14 19.54 -2.90
C GLY A 262 17.17 19.58 -1.75
N GLU A 263 16.95 18.85 -0.67
CA GLU A 263 17.92 18.72 0.41
C GLU A 263 19.08 17.80 0.00
N SER A 264 20.32 18.21 0.27
CA SER A 264 21.49 17.35 0.14
C SER A 264 21.66 16.52 1.41
N PHE A 265 21.62 15.20 1.32
CA PHE A 265 21.72 14.28 2.45
C PHE A 265 22.39 12.97 2.06
N THR A 266 22.77 12.17 3.05
CA THR A 266 23.20 10.79 2.83
C THR A 266 22.02 9.86 3.11
N GLU A 267 21.60 9.06 2.11
CA GLU A 267 20.50 8.12 2.27
C GLU A 267 20.90 6.99 3.24
N ALA A 268 20.16 6.84 4.32
CA ALA A 268 20.35 5.77 5.31
C ALA A 268 19.59 4.49 4.92
N GLY A 269 18.53 4.62 4.13
CA GLY A 269 17.68 3.51 3.68
C GLY A 269 18.08 2.96 2.33
N ARG A 270 17.10 2.79 1.45
CA ARG A 270 17.29 2.36 0.06
C ARG A 270 17.55 3.57 -0.80
N ASP A 271 18.75 3.61 -1.43
CA ASP A 271 19.13 4.55 -2.46
C ASP A 271 18.72 4.07 -3.86
N MET A 272 18.92 4.91 -4.88
CA MET A 272 18.59 4.57 -6.27
C MET A 272 19.34 3.34 -6.77
N ALA A 273 20.61 3.17 -6.44
CA ALA A 273 21.40 2.03 -6.89
C ALA A 273 20.91 0.70 -6.31
N GLU A 274 20.54 0.67 -5.03
CA GLU A 274 19.89 -0.51 -4.43
C GLU A 274 18.48 -0.72 -5.02
N SER A 275 17.77 0.37 -5.33
CA SER A 275 16.42 0.31 -5.89
C SER A 275 16.38 -0.30 -7.29
N GLU A 276 17.31 0.05 -8.17
CA GLU A 276 17.47 -0.55 -9.50
C GLU A 276 17.62 -2.08 -9.41
N LYS A 277 18.54 -2.53 -8.56
CA LYS A 277 18.76 -3.96 -8.31
C LYS A 277 17.52 -4.62 -7.72
N ALA A 278 16.85 -3.98 -6.76
CA ALA A 278 15.70 -4.51 -6.06
C ALA A 278 14.47 -4.65 -6.97
N ALA A 279 14.18 -3.65 -7.81
CA ALA A 279 13.08 -3.69 -8.75
C ALA A 279 13.18 -4.90 -9.69
N LYS A 280 14.36 -5.11 -10.29
CA LYS A 280 14.63 -6.27 -11.16
C LYS A 280 14.55 -7.59 -10.39
N TYR A 281 15.13 -7.66 -9.19
CA TYR A 281 15.14 -8.87 -8.36
C TYR A 281 13.72 -9.29 -7.95
N LEU A 282 12.85 -8.32 -7.63
CA LEU A 282 11.46 -8.56 -7.24
C LEU A 282 10.59 -8.95 -8.44
N GLN A 283 10.81 -8.34 -9.63
CA GLN A 283 10.20 -8.83 -10.87
C GLN A 283 10.56 -10.29 -11.12
N ASP A 284 11.85 -10.64 -11.04
CA ASP A 284 12.33 -12.00 -11.30
C ASP A 284 11.82 -13.02 -10.25
N ALA A 285 11.46 -12.55 -9.07
CA ALA A 285 10.82 -13.36 -8.03
C ALA A 285 9.36 -13.71 -8.35
N GLY A 286 8.69 -12.94 -9.25
CA GLY A 286 7.33 -13.24 -9.72
C GLY A 286 6.28 -12.14 -9.46
N TYR A 287 6.68 -10.92 -9.11
CA TYR A 287 5.77 -9.78 -9.09
C TYR A 287 5.43 -9.35 -10.53
N ASP A 288 4.16 -8.99 -10.77
CA ASP A 288 3.63 -8.67 -12.10
C ASP A 288 3.47 -7.15 -12.35
N MET A 289 3.62 -6.31 -11.31
CA MET A 289 3.53 -4.85 -11.39
C MET A 289 4.23 -4.22 -10.18
N LEU A 290 4.87 -3.08 -10.39
CA LEU A 290 5.33 -2.19 -9.32
C LEU A 290 4.42 -0.96 -9.23
N ASN A 291 3.82 -0.71 -8.07
CA ASN A 291 3.05 0.49 -7.75
C ASN A 291 3.92 1.40 -6.90
N CYS A 292 4.53 2.41 -7.52
CA CYS A 292 5.68 3.14 -7.01
C CYS A 292 5.36 4.54 -6.47
N ASP A 293 6.11 4.90 -5.46
CA ASP A 293 6.34 6.26 -4.96
C ASP A 293 7.70 6.33 -4.26
N ASN A 294 7.93 7.30 -3.36
CA ASN A 294 9.11 7.43 -2.52
C ASN A 294 8.72 7.50 -1.04
N GLY A 295 9.74 7.40 -0.19
CA GLY A 295 9.65 7.66 1.23
C GLY A 295 9.49 6.42 2.09
N THR A 296 9.55 6.67 3.38
CA THR A 296 9.28 5.72 4.47
C THR A 296 8.41 6.43 5.50
N TYR A 297 7.98 5.76 6.56
CA TYR A 297 7.32 6.46 7.68
C TYR A 297 8.21 7.54 8.32
N ASP A 298 9.53 7.42 8.23
CA ASP A 298 10.43 8.47 8.70
C ASP A 298 10.48 9.68 7.74
N ALA A 299 10.08 9.49 6.46
CA ALA A 299 9.94 10.49 5.41
C ALA A 299 8.56 10.44 4.73
N TRP A 300 7.50 10.21 5.50
CA TRP A 300 6.15 9.88 5.03
C TRP A 300 5.48 10.93 4.12
N TYR A 301 5.95 12.17 4.13
CA TYR A 301 5.46 13.23 3.26
C TYR A 301 5.83 13.01 1.77
N TRP A 302 6.71 12.08 1.43
CA TRP A 302 6.93 11.63 0.06
C TRP A 302 5.85 10.64 -0.41
N ALA A 303 5.46 9.69 0.43
CA ALA A 303 4.41 8.73 0.11
C ALA A 303 3.00 9.35 0.19
N HIS A 304 2.80 10.35 1.06
CA HIS A 304 1.54 11.08 1.25
C HIS A 304 1.72 12.59 1.04
N PRO A 305 2.08 13.06 -0.17
CA PRO A 305 2.56 14.42 -0.37
C PRO A 305 1.51 15.48 0.03
N PRO A 306 1.80 16.33 1.05
CA PRO A 306 0.96 17.47 1.41
C PRO A 306 1.15 18.64 0.44
N ILE A 307 0.45 19.75 0.70
CA ILE A 307 0.41 20.90 -0.22
C ILE A 307 1.79 21.52 -0.49
N TYR A 308 2.71 21.45 0.46
CA TYR A 308 4.06 22.00 0.32
C TYR A 308 5.04 21.12 -0.48
N MET A 309 4.68 19.87 -0.79
CA MET A 309 5.47 19.01 -1.67
C MET A 309 5.27 19.41 -3.13
N PRO A 310 6.27 19.25 -4.02
CA PRO A 310 6.09 19.49 -5.44
C PRO A 310 4.99 18.63 -6.06
N GLU A 311 4.36 19.10 -7.11
CA GLU A 311 3.52 18.27 -7.96
C GLU A 311 4.35 17.22 -8.67
N ASN A 312 3.75 16.04 -8.88
CA ASN A 312 4.41 14.90 -9.53
C ASN A 312 5.76 14.50 -8.88
N CYS A 313 5.91 14.74 -7.57
CA CYS A 313 7.18 14.71 -6.84
C CYS A 313 7.93 13.38 -6.92
N ASN A 314 7.27 12.29 -7.29
CA ASN A 314 7.88 10.97 -7.40
C ASN A 314 8.14 10.55 -8.87
N LEU A 315 7.69 11.33 -9.85
CA LEU A 315 7.69 10.89 -11.25
C LEU A 315 9.09 10.62 -11.82
N GLU A 316 10.07 11.46 -11.53
CA GLU A 316 11.43 11.29 -12.05
C GLU A 316 12.06 9.97 -11.56
N ASP A 317 11.99 9.71 -10.27
CA ASP A 317 12.53 8.50 -9.66
C ASP A 317 11.83 7.24 -10.16
N VAL A 318 10.50 7.29 -10.26
CA VAL A 318 9.69 6.18 -10.78
C VAL A 318 9.97 5.91 -12.26
N ALA A 319 10.06 6.96 -13.08
CA ALA A 319 10.44 6.86 -14.49
C ALA A 319 11.86 6.31 -14.69
N HIS A 320 12.76 6.57 -13.72
CA HIS A 320 14.08 5.96 -13.73
C HIS A 320 13.99 4.45 -13.52
N ILE A 321 13.25 3.99 -12.50
CA ILE A 321 13.07 2.56 -12.19
C ILE A 321 12.37 1.80 -13.33
N ARG A 322 11.44 2.45 -14.06
CA ARG A 322 10.76 1.85 -15.21
C ARG A 322 11.73 1.28 -16.25
N LYS A 323 12.94 1.83 -16.35
CA LYS A 323 13.98 1.38 -17.30
C LYS A 323 14.64 0.06 -16.93
N PHE A 324 14.47 -0.40 -15.68
CA PHE A 324 15.14 -1.61 -15.14
C PHE A 324 14.21 -2.82 -15.06
N VAL A 325 12.93 -2.64 -15.40
CA VAL A 325 11.91 -3.71 -15.32
C VAL A 325 11.11 -3.82 -16.60
N ASP A 326 10.63 -5.03 -16.89
CA ASP A 326 9.77 -5.33 -18.04
C ASP A 326 8.28 -5.33 -17.66
N ILE A 327 7.99 -5.46 -16.35
CA ILE A 327 6.63 -5.42 -15.81
C ILE A 327 6.12 -3.98 -15.70
N PRO A 328 4.80 -3.74 -15.74
CA PRO A 328 4.23 -2.41 -15.64
C PRO A 328 4.60 -1.69 -14.36
N VAL A 329 4.78 -0.37 -14.48
CA VAL A 329 5.08 0.54 -13.36
C VAL A 329 4.01 1.63 -13.27
N VAL A 330 3.39 1.74 -12.10
CA VAL A 330 2.45 2.82 -11.75
C VAL A 330 3.18 3.86 -10.91
N CYS A 331 2.99 5.13 -11.19
CA CYS A 331 3.49 6.23 -10.37
C CYS A 331 2.37 6.87 -9.56
N ALA A 332 2.59 7.06 -8.25
CA ALA A 332 1.72 7.80 -7.35
C ALA A 332 2.48 8.94 -6.65
N GLY A 333 1.76 9.98 -6.23
CA GLY A 333 2.32 11.12 -5.48
C GLY A 333 2.04 12.48 -6.14
N ARG A 334 0.89 13.09 -5.83
CA ARG A 334 0.42 14.35 -6.40
C ARG A 334 0.46 14.39 -7.95
N MET A 335 0.17 13.25 -8.59
CA MET A 335 0.08 13.19 -10.03
C MET A 335 -1.05 14.09 -10.54
N ASP A 336 -0.77 14.94 -11.53
CA ASP A 336 -1.80 15.60 -12.32
C ASP A 336 -2.09 14.81 -13.60
N PRO A 337 -3.32 14.86 -14.14
CA PRO A 337 -3.71 14.04 -15.27
C PRO A 337 -2.94 14.33 -16.57
N GLU A 338 -2.57 15.58 -16.85
CA GLU A 338 -1.88 15.96 -18.10
C GLU A 338 -0.43 15.47 -18.09
N THR A 339 0.29 15.70 -16.98
CA THR A 339 1.64 15.17 -16.79
C THR A 339 1.65 13.63 -16.80
N ALA A 340 0.65 13.00 -16.18
CA ALA A 340 0.51 11.55 -16.18
C ALA A 340 0.30 11.00 -17.60
N ALA A 341 -0.58 11.63 -18.40
CA ALA A 341 -0.82 11.24 -19.79
C ALA A 341 0.44 11.37 -20.65
N ALA A 342 1.17 12.49 -20.51
CA ALA A 342 2.44 12.71 -21.22
C ALA A 342 3.49 11.66 -20.81
N ALA A 343 3.64 11.36 -19.52
CA ALA A 343 4.58 10.37 -19.03
C ALA A 343 4.26 8.94 -19.52
N ILE A 344 2.97 8.61 -19.67
CA ILE A 344 2.52 7.34 -20.26
C ILE A 344 2.84 7.32 -21.76
N ALA A 345 2.54 8.38 -22.49
CA ALA A 345 2.86 8.49 -23.92
C ALA A 345 4.36 8.35 -24.21
N ASP A 346 5.20 8.91 -23.33
CA ASP A 346 6.66 8.83 -23.39
C ASP A 346 7.22 7.46 -22.92
N GLY A 347 6.39 6.55 -22.43
CA GLY A 347 6.83 5.26 -21.89
C GLY A 347 7.59 5.36 -20.56
N LYS A 348 7.46 6.47 -19.83
CA LYS A 348 8.10 6.71 -18.53
C LYS A 348 7.39 5.95 -17.39
N ILE A 349 6.08 5.75 -17.52
CA ILE A 349 5.25 4.97 -16.61
C ILE A 349 4.17 4.24 -17.43
N ASP A 350 3.55 3.21 -16.86
CA ASP A 350 2.49 2.44 -17.51
C ASP A 350 1.09 2.80 -16.99
N GLY A 351 1.00 3.36 -15.79
CA GLY A 351 -0.25 3.80 -15.18
C GLY A 351 -0.02 4.91 -14.16
N ALA A 352 -1.07 5.66 -13.86
CA ALA A 352 -1.05 6.76 -12.92
C ALA A 352 -1.93 6.49 -11.69
N GLY A 353 -1.33 6.62 -10.52
CA GLY A 353 -1.96 6.38 -9.22
C GLY A 353 -2.54 7.66 -8.64
N PHE A 354 -3.85 7.64 -8.39
CA PHE A 354 -4.58 8.70 -7.71
C PHE A 354 -5.26 8.11 -6.47
N ALA A 355 -5.30 8.87 -5.38
CA ALA A 355 -5.94 8.43 -4.16
C ALA A 355 -6.94 9.48 -3.65
N ARG A 356 -6.44 10.56 -3.05
CA ARG A 356 -7.25 11.60 -2.42
C ARG A 356 -8.19 12.34 -3.37
N GLN A 357 -7.87 12.39 -4.67
CA GLN A 357 -8.76 12.96 -5.69
C GLN A 357 -10.08 12.20 -5.79
N PHE A 358 -10.06 10.87 -5.64
CA PHE A 358 -11.29 10.05 -5.60
C PHE A 358 -12.14 10.30 -4.36
N LEU A 359 -11.52 10.72 -3.23
CA LEU A 359 -12.28 11.15 -2.05
C LEU A 359 -12.91 12.53 -2.25
N ALA A 360 -12.23 13.41 -2.95
CA ALA A 360 -12.75 14.74 -3.25
C ALA A 360 -13.88 14.69 -4.29
N ASP A 361 -13.74 13.84 -5.30
CA ASP A 361 -14.71 13.68 -6.39
C ASP A 361 -14.62 12.26 -6.97
N GLN A 362 -15.60 11.42 -6.69
CA GLN A 362 -15.63 10.04 -7.21
C GLN A 362 -15.86 10.00 -8.73
N GLU A 363 -16.47 11.05 -9.30
CA GLU A 363 -16.83 11.13 -10.71
C GLU A 363 -15.74 11.81 -11.58
N TRP A 364 -14.60 12.22 -10.97
CA TRP A 364 -13.61 13.04 -11.65
C TRP A 364 -13.10 12.44 -12.97
N VAL A 365 -12.95 11.11 -13.04
CA VAL A 365 -12.52 10.42 -14.28
C VAL A 365 -13.57 10.53 -15.37
N THR A 366 -14.85 10.31 -15.03
CA THR A 366 -15.97 10.47 -15.97
C THR A 366 -16.10 11.92 -16.44
N LYS A 367 -15.89 12.90 -15.55
CA LYS A 367 -15.88 14.33 -15.92
C LYS A 367 -14.74 14.65 -16.87
N LEU A 368 -13.53 14.15 -16.60
CA LEU A 368 -12.36 14.29 -17.45
C LEU A 368 -12.59 13.72 -18.88
N MET A 369 -13.22 12.54 -18.97
CA MET A 369 -13.58 11.91 -20.26
C MET A 369 -14.58 12.73 -21.08
N ASN A 370 -15.41 13.55 -20.45
CA ASN A 370 -16.50 14.29 -21.07
C ASN A 370 -16.23 15.81 -21.20
N ASP A 371 -14.97 16.25 -21.16
CA ASP A 371 -14.57 17.67 -21.23
C ASP A 371 -15.26 18.54 -20.16
N ARG A 372 -15.40 18.02 -18.95
CA ARG A 372 -16.06 18.66 -17.81
C ARG A 372 -15.08 18.88 -16.66
N GLU A 373 -13.84 19.26 -16.97
CA GLU A 373 -12.79 19.48 -15.96
C GLU A 373 -13.18 20.57 -14.96
N ASP A 374 -13.88 21.62 -15.43
CA ASP A 374 -14.35 22.71 -14.56
C ASP A 374 -15.36 22.26 -13.50
N ASP A 375 -16.01 21.11 -13.70
CA ASP A 375 -16.94 20.51 -12.74
C ASP A 375 -16.21 19.62 -11.70
N ILE A 376 -14.91 19.36 -11.85
CA ILE A 376 -14.15 18.52 -10.95
C ILE A 376 -13.89 19.26 -9.63
N ARG A 377 -14.27 18.67 -8.52
CA ARG A 377 -13.86 19.14 -7.20
C ARG A 377 -12.43 18.68 -6.90
N PRO A 378 -11.44 19.59 -6.88
CA PRO A 378 -10.06 19.20 -6.69
C PRO A 378 -9.76 18.81 -5.23
N CYS A 379 -8.86 17.86 -5.05
CA CYS A 379 -8.24 17.61 -3.76
C CYS A 379 -7.34 18.80 -3.38
N ILE A 380 -7.65 19.49 -2.29
CA ILE A 380 -6.89 20.65 -1.80
C ILE A 380 -5.65 20.28 -0.97
N LEU A 381 -5.30 19.01 -0.89
CA LEU A 381 -4.10 18.48 -0.23
C LEU A 381 -3.96 18.82 1.28
N CYS A 382 -5.09 19.08 1.94
CA CYS A 382 -5.14 19.53 3.34
C CYS A 382 -4.88 18.44 4.38
N HIS A 383 -4.94 17.16 4.01
CA HIS A 383 -4.83 15.97 4.88
C HIS A 383 -5.84 15.90 6.05
N ASN A 384 -6.76 16.83 6.16
CA ASN A 384 -7.62 16.95 7.34
C ASN A 384 -8.70 15.86 7.42
N GLY A 385 -9.52 15.71 6.36
CA GLY A 385 -10.60 14.73 6.34
C GLY A 385 -10.16 13.29 6.02
N CYS A 386 -9.06 13.13 5.32
CA CYS A 386 -8.52 11.82 4.92
C CYS A 386 -7.49 11.30 5.92
N PHE A 387 -6.25 11.75 5.86
CA PHE A 387 -5.15 11.19 6.64
C PHE A 387 -5.36 11.34 8.16
N ASN A 388 -5.69 12.56 8.61
CA ASN A 388 -5.93 12.83 10.03
C ASN A 388 -7.11 12.01 10.59
N MET A 389 -8.24 11.97 9.88
CA MET A 389 -9.41 11.20 10.33
C MET A 389 -9.16 9.69 10.31
N CYS A 390 -8.43 9.16 9.33
CA CYS A 390 -8.05 7.76 9.27
C CYS A 390 -7.26 7.33 10.51
N HIS A 391 -6.30 8.14 10.95
CA HIS A 391 -5.49 7.88 12.14
C HIS A 391 -6.30 7.92 13.45
N TYR A 392 -7.17 8.91 13.60
CA TYR A 392 -7.85 9.15 14.88
C TYR A 392 -9.24 8.52 15.00
N LYS A 393 -9.92 8.29 13.88
CA LYS A 393 -11.32 7.83 13.87
C LYS A 393 -11.53 6.52 13.09
N GLY A 394 -10.51 6.01 12.41
CA GLY A 394 -10.63 4.82 11.57
C GLY A 394 -11.51 5.00 10.32
N THR A 395 -11.97 6.23 10.04
CA THR A 395 -12.82 6.56 8.88
C THR A 395 -12.13 7.59 8.01
N VAL A 396 -12.43 7.55 6.70
CA VAL A 396 -11.93 8.54 5.73
C VAL A 396 -13.05 9.45 5.30
N ARG A 397 -12.77 10.76 5.26
CA ARG A 397 -13.66 11.79 4.74
C ARG A 397 -12.85 12.80 3.94
N CYS A 398 -13.52 13.59 3.12
CA CYS A 398 -12.90 14.72 2.43
C CYS A 398 -13.42 16.04 2.99
N ALA A 399 -12.53 17.02 3.18
CA ALA A 399 -12.92 18.35 3.68
C ALA A 399 -13.73 19.16 2.65
N VAL A 400 -13.61 18.82 1.36
CA VAL A 400 -14.34 19.53 0.27
C VAL A 400 -15.61 18.80 -0.17
N THR A 401 -15.87 17.59 0.36
CA THR A 401 -17.06 16.82 0.02
C THR A 401 -17.84 16.49 1.29
N PHE A 402 -19.08 16.97 1.41
CA PHE A 402 -20.01 16.67 2.50
C PHE A 402 -21.29 16.06 1.93
N PRO A 403 -21.81 14.96 2.46
CA PRO A 403 -21.14 13.94 3.26
C PRO A 403 -20.42 12.93 2.33
N SER A 404 -19.19 12.61 2.63
CA SER A 404 -18.49 11.53 1.95
C SER A 404 -18.35 10.35 2.87
N VAL A 405 -18.73 9.18 2.42
CA VAL A 405 -18.55 7.83 2.97
C VAL A 405 -18.97 7.66 4.44
#